data_20a96a418414c66db92c4ca96a6aa88c
#
_entry.id   20a96a418414c66db92c4ca96a6aa88c
#
_cell.length_a   1.000
_cell.length_b   1.000
_cell.length_c   1.000
_cell.angle_alpha   90.00
_cell.angle_beta   90.00
_cell.angle_gamma   90.00
#
_symmetry.space_group_name_H-M   'P 1'
#
loop_
_entity.id
_entity.type
_entity.pdbx_description
1 polymer ?
#
loop_
_entity_poly.entity_id
_entity_poly.type
_entity_poly.pdbx_seq_one_letter_code
_entity_poly.pdbx_strand_id
1 'polypeptide(L)'
;MTPRLRLLLLTMALCACVCTAVGQDAKHEAQLRTVRGVVADKSSEDPVPSAVVFLRNTRTNAVRSYIANEEGTYRFSGLDPNVDYEIHAEKDGAKSATRTISSFDNKKDIVLNLKLEKKKA
;
A
#
# COMPACT_ATOMS: atom_id res chain seq x y z
N MET A 1 16.46 -56.45 -17.46
CA MET A 1 16.65 -55.27 -18.31
C MET A 1 15.51 -54.31 -18.35
N THR A 2 14.32 -54.77 -18.11
CA THR A 2 13.12 -53.95 -18.16
C THR A 2 12.75 -53.20 -16.88
N PRO A 3 13.27 -53.49 -15.65
CA PRO A 3 12.87 -52.73 -14.48
C PRO A 3 13.53 -51.36 -14.34
N ARG A 4 14.62 -51.10 -15.03
CA ARG A 4 15.30 -49.81 -14.95
C ARG A 4 14.62 -48.71 -15.74
N LEU A 5 13.93 -49.04 -16.81
CA LEU A 5 13.17 -48.08 -17.61
C LEU A 5 11.86 -47.66 -16.98
N ARG A 6 11.27 -48.55 -16.15
CA ARG A 6 10.04 -48.21 -15.43
C ARG A 6 10.27 -47.27 -14.25
N LEU A 7 11.45 -47.31 -13.63
CA LEU A 7 11.80 -46.42 -12.54
C LEU A 7 12.06 -45.00 -13.01
N LEU A 8 12.57 -44.83 -14.23
CA LEU A 8 12.82 -43.48 -14.80
C LEU A 8 11.55 -42.77 -15.23
N LEU A 9 10.49 -43.48 -15.55
CA LEU A 9 9.20 -42.92 -15.93
C LEU A 9 8.39 -42.44 -14.71
N LEU A 10 8.63 -43.02 -13.53
CA LEU A 10 7.95 -42.64 -12.30
C LEU A 10 8.51 -41.35 -11.66
N THR A 11 9.76 -41.03 -11.96
CA THR A 11 10.39 -39.79 -11.41
C THR A 11 10.02 -38.53 -12.18
N MET A 12 9.55 -38.65 -13.41
CA MET A 12 9.13 -37.46 -14.18
C MET A 12 7.70 -37.01 -13.88
N ALA A 13 6.89 -37.84 -13.26
CA ALA A 13 5.51 -37.48 -12.95
C ALA A 13 5.39 -36.61 -11.69
N LEU A 14 6.42 -36.58 -10.83
CA LEU A 14 6.38 -35.79 -9.58
C LEU A 14 6.75 -34.33 -9.74
N CYS A 15 7.36 -33.93 -10.86
CA CYS A 15 7.77 -32.54 -11.08
C CYS A 15 6.66 -31.62 -11.60
N ALA A 16 5.52 -32.15 -11.98
CA ALA A 16 4.43 -31.37 -12.58
C ALA A 16 3.49 -30.73 -11.56
N CYS A 17 3.54 -31.15 -10.27
CA CYS A 17 2.61 -30.66 -9.24
C CYS A 17 3.07 -29.40 -8.50
N VAL A 18 4.31 -28.94 -8.68
CA VAL A 18 4.85 -27.83 -7.90
C VAL A 18 4.56 -26.46 -8.54
N CYS A 19 4.16 -26.42 -9.81
CA CYS A 19 3.96 -25.15 -10.53
C CYS A 19 2.59 -24.49 -10.31
N THR A 20 1.64 -25.16 -9.64
CA THR A 20 0.28 -24.61 -9.48
C THR A 20 0.08 -23.74 -8.25
N ALA A 21 0.99 -23.78 -7.26
CA ALA A 21 0.84 -23.03 -6.02
C ALA A 21 1.25 -21.55 -6.13
N VAL A 22 2.08 -21.17 -7.12
CA VAL A 22 2.62 -19.80 -7.24
C VAL A 22 1.61 -18.84 -7.89
N GLY A 23 0.62 -19.35 -8.62
CA GLY A 23 -0.35 -18.52 -9.34
C GLY A 23 -1.44 -17.90 -8.48
N GLN A 24 -1.70 -18.40 -7.25
CA GLN A 24 -2.75 -17.89 -6.39
C GLN A 24 -2.31 -16.66 -5.58
N ASP A 25 -1.05 -16.60 -5.15
CA ASP A 25 -0.53 -15.47 -4.41
C ASP A 25 -0.43 -14.21 -5.27
N ALA A 26 -0.08 -14.35 -6.55
CA ALA A 26 -0.01 -13.22 -7.47
C ALA A 26 -1.38 -12.59 -7.74
N LYS A 27 -2.47 -13.36 -7.76
CA LYS A 27 -3.82 -12.83 -7.93
C LYS A 27 -4.30 -12.06 -6.71
N HIS A 28 -3.94 -12.50 -5.51
CA HIS A 28 -4.30 -11.81 -4.28
C HIS A 28 -3.59 -10.45 -4.16
N GLU A 29 -2.30 -10.40 -4.47
CA GLU A 29 -1.53 -9.15 -4.47
C GLU A 29 -2.03 -8.15 -5.51
N ALA A 30 -2.49 -8.62 -6.67
CA ALA A 30 -3.02 -7.77 -7.72
C ALA A 30 -4.32 -7.05 -7.32
N GLN A 31 -5.01 -7.50 -6.29
CA GLN A 31 -6.23 -6.86 -5.79
C GLN A 31 -5.98 -5.81 -4.73
N LEU A 32 -4.76 -5.74 -4.18
CA LEU A 32 -4.41 -4.76 -3.15
C LEU A 32 -4.29 -3.37 -3.76
N ARG A 33 -4.57 -2.37 -2.94
CA ARG A 33 -4.58 -0.97 -3.36
C ARG A 33 -3.33 -0.25 -2.87
N THR A 34 -2.98 0.82 -3.57
CA THR A 34 -1.87 1.71 -3.21
C THR A 34 -2.38 3.13 -3.16
N VAL A 35 -2.00 3.88 -2.12
CA VAL A 35 -2.22 5.31 -2.03
C VAL A 35 -0.87 6.02 -2.04
N ARG A 36 -0.78 7.09 -2.80
CA ARG A 36 0.43 7.91 -2.92
C ARG A 36 0.06 9.37 -3.13
N GLY A 37 0.98 10.24 -2.88
CA GLY A 37 0.76 11.66 -3.09
C GLY A 37 1.90 12.50 -2.58
N VAL A 38 1.66 13.80 -2.50
CA VAL A 38 2.62 14.80 -2.04
C VAL A 38 2.03 15.51 -0.83
N VAL A 39 2.86 15.71 0.21
CA VAL A 39 2.53 16.58 1.33
C VAL A 39 3.07 17.97 1.01
N ALA A 40 2.20 18.96 1.01
CA ALA A 40 2.55 20.34 0.70
C ALA A 40 2.00 21.29 1.76
N ASP A 41 2.59 22.48 1.85
CA ASP A 41 2.09 23.55 2.71
C ASP A 41 0.87 24.19 2.03
N LYS A 42 -0.20 24.38 2.78
CA LYS A 42 -1.45 24.94 2.23
C LYS A 42 -1.29 26.37 1.74
N SER A 43 -0.47 27.18 2.43
CA SER A 43 -0.31 28.59 2.07
C SER A 43 0.68 28.82 0.93
N SER A 44 1.81 28.10 0.89
CA SER A 44 2.85 28.28 -0.13
C SER A 44 2.77 27.25 -1.26
N GLU A 45 2.05 26.16 -1.07
CA GLU A 45 1.98 25.01 -1.98
C GLU A 45 3.31 24.29 -2.20
N ASP A 46 4.34 24.66 -1.41
CA ASP A 46 5.64 23.99 -1.51
C ASP A 46 5.60 22.61 -0.86
N PRO A 47 6.32 21.62 -1.44
CA PRO A 47 6.43 20.31 -0.82
C PRO A 47 7.09 20.40 0.57
N VAL A 48 6.59 19.60 1.49
CA VAL A 48 7.10 19.56 2.88
C VAL A 48 7.91 18.27 3.06
N PRO A 49 9.25 18.36 3.05
CA PRO A 49 10.06 17.18 3.27
C PRO A 49 9.96 16.68 4.70
N SER A 50 10.12 15.38 4.86
CA SER A 50 10.13 14.71 6.18
C SER A 50 8.82 14.83 6.97
N ALA A 51 7.72 15.20 6.32
CA ALA A 51 6.41 15.15 6.96
C ALA A 51 6.05 13.70 7.28
N VAL A 52 5.39 13.49 8.41
CA VAL A 52 4.95 12.14 8.80
C VAL A 52 3.51 11.96 8.34
N VAL A 53 3.29 10.94 7.54
CA VAL A 53 1.96 10.59 7.03
C VAL A 53 1.45 9.41 7.83
N PHE A 54 0.24 9.52 8.36
CA PHE A 54 -0.40 8.46 9.15
C PHE A 54 -1.58 7.88 8.39
N LEU A 55 -1.63 6.56 8.36
CA LEU A 55 -2.71 5.80 7.73
C LEU A 55 -3.35 4.91 8.78
N ARG A 56 -4.65 5.09 9.01
CA ARG A 56 -5.39 4.30 9.99
C ARG A 56 -6.39 3.38 9.28
N ASN A 57 -6.34 2.09 9.63
CA ASN A 57 -7.35 1.12 9.23
C ASN A 57 -8.58 1.32 10.13
N THR A 58 -9.72 1.68 9.56
CA THR A 58 -10.92 1.99 10.36
C THR A 58 -11.55 0.76 10.98
N ARG A 59 -11.27 -0.42 10.44
CA ARG A 59 -11.83 -1.68 10.99
C ARG A 59 -11.06 -2.16 12.21
N THR A 60 -9.72 -2.07 12.17
CA THR A 60 -8.86 -2.60 13.24
C THR A 60 -8.26 -1.51 14.13
N ASN A 61 -8.34 -0.24 13.71
CA ASN A 61 -7.67 0.90 14.32
C ASN A 61 -6.14 0.84 14.25
N ALA A 62 -5.58 -0.09 13.48
CA ALA A 62 -4.14 -0.15 13.26
C ALA A 62 -3.65 1.07 12.49
N VAL A 63 -2.55 1.66 12.94
CA VAL A 63 -1.97 2.87 12.33
C VAL A 63 -0.60 2.52 11.75
N ARG A 64 -0.39 2.93 10.50
CA ARG A 64 0.91 2.88 9.83
C ARG A 64 1.39 4.30 9.60
N SER A 65 2.69 4.50 9.63
CA SER A 65 3.27 5.81 9.36
C SER A 65 4.32 5.70 8.25
N TYR A 66 4.50 6.82 7.55
CA TYR A 66 5.50 6.93 6.49
C TYR A 66 6.09 8.34 6.55
N ILE A 67 7.41 8.44 6.51
CA ILE A 67 8.09 9.71 6.48
C ILE A 67 8.28 10.12 5.02
N ALA A 68 7.69 11.24 4.63
CA ALA A 68 7.80 11.75 3.27
C ALA A 68 9.27 12.05 2.93
N ASN A 69 9.63 11.85 1.68
CA ASN A 69 11.00 12.10 1.22
C ASN A 69 11.27 13.60 1.06
N GLU A 70 12.42 13.96 0.49
CA GLU A 70 12.82 15.35 0.29
C GLU A 70 11.89 16.13 -0.62
N GLU A 71 11.16 15.43 -1.48
CA GLU A 71 10.18 16.02 -2.39
C GLU A 71 8.76 16.04 -1.80
N GLY A 72 8.60 15.60 -0.55
CA GLY A 72 7.33 15.52 0.13
C GLY A 72 6.45 14.37 -0.30
N THR A 73 6.97 13.41 -1.08
CA THR A 73 6.18 12.29 -1.55
C THR A 73 6.07 11.18 -0.52
N TYR A 74 4.90 10.54 -0.49
CA TYR A 74 4.63 9.39 0.36
C TYR A 74 3.94 8.29 -0.44
N ARG A 75 3.97 7.08 0.09
CA ARG A 75 3.31 5.94 -0.53
C ARG A 75 3.00 4.86 0.52
N PHE A 76 1.77 4.34 0.46
CA PHE A 76 1.37 3.14 1.20
C PHE A 76 0.84 2.11 0.21
N SER A 77 1.34 0.90 0.28
CA SER A 77 0.91 -0.20 -0.56
C SER A 77 0.30 -1.31 0.30
N GLY A 78 -0.30 -2.29 -0.34
CA GLY A 78 -0.87 -3.44 0.35
C GLY A 78 -2.16 -3.12 1.10
N LEU A 79 -2.95 -2.14 0.64
CA LEU A 79 -4.20 -1.77 1.28
C LEU A 79 -5.31 -2.75 0.88
N ASP A 80 -6.11 -3.16 1.86
CA ASP A 80 -7.25 -4.05 1.63
C ASP A 80 -8.36 -3.29 0.89
N PRO A 81 -8.82 -3.79 -0.27
CA PRO A 81 -9.87 -3.11 -1.04
C PRO A 81 -11.23 -3.06 -0.34
N ASN A 82 -11.43 -3.90 0.68
CA ASN A 82 -12.69 -3.97 1.43
C ASN A 82 -12.70 -3.15 2.71
N VAL A 83 -11.65 -2.38 2.96
CA VAL A 83 -11.49 -1.60 4.19
C VAL A 83 -11.38 -0.12 3.86
N ASP A 84 -12.06 0.72 4.63
CA ASP A 84 -11.88 2.17 4.58
C ASP A 84 -10.68 2.56 5.42
N TYR A 85 -9.88 3.49 4.89
CA TYR A 85 -8.72 4.03 5.59
C TYR A 85 -8.85 5.53 5.76
N GLU A 86 -8.28 6.06 6.84
CA GLU A 86 -8.15 7.50 7.05
C GLU A 86 -6.67 7.87 7.00
N ILE A 87 -6.36 8.98 6.33
CA ILE A 87 -4.98 9.43 6.11
C ILE A 87 -4.87 10.91 6.43
N HIS A 88 -3.79 11.27 7.12
CA HIS A 88 -3.42 12.67 7.37
C HIS A 88 -1.91 12.80 7.53
N ALA A 89 -1.39 14.01 7.45
CA ALA A 89 0.03 14.30 7.63
C ALA A 89 0.24 15.32 8.75
N GLU A 90 1.42 15.25 9.36
CA GLU A 90 1.83 16.17 10.42
C GLU A 90 3.30 16.56 10.24
N LYS A 91 3.63 17.82 10.55
CA LYS A 91 5.01 18.30 10.55
C LYS A 91 5.09 19.56 11.42
N ASP A 92 5.93 19.53 12.44
CA ASP A 92 6.25 20.69 13.29
C ASP A 92 5.01 21.45 13.79
N GLY A 93 4.01 20.71 14.29
CA GLY A 93 2.77 21.28 14.79
C GLY A 93 1.72 21.61 13.73
N ALA A 94 2.05 21.49 12.45
CA ALA A 94 1.09 21.64 11.37
C ALA A 94 0.45 20.27 11.08
N LYS A 95 -0.83 20.28 10.72
CA LYS A 95 -1.59 19.08 10.38
C LYS A 95 -2.37 19.27 9.09
N SER A 96 -2.52 18.20 8.34
CA SER A 96 -3.42 18.19 7.20
C SER A 96 -4.83 17.79 7.65
N ALA A 97 -5.82 18.09 6.81
CA ALA A 97 -7.15 17.52 6.98
C ALA A 97 -7.07 16.00 6.82
N THR A 98 -7.91 15.28 7.58
CA THR A 98 -8.01 13.83 7.43
C THR A 98 -8.83 13.50 6.19
N ARG A 99 -8.27 12.67 5.32
CA ARG A 99 -8.94 12.22 4.10
C ARG A 99 -9.30 10.74 4.23
N THR A 100 -10.40 10.37 3.65
CA THR A 100 -10.88 8.98 3.67
C THR A 100 -10.62 8.30 2.33
N ILE A 101 -10.06 7.10 2.39
CA ILE A 101 -9.91 6.21 1.24
C ILE A 101 -11.03 5.18 1.35
N SER A 102 -12.06 5.34 0.50
CA SER A 102 -13.26 4.52 0.59
C SER A 102 -13.08 3.16 -0.07
N SER A 103 -13.63 2.12 0.54
CA SER A 103 -13.69 0.78 -0.06
C SER A 103 -14.60 0.74 -1.29
N PHE A 104 -15.48 1.72 -1.46
CA PHE A 104 -16.35 1.83 -2.65
C PHE A 104 -15.61 2.38 -3.86
N ASP A 105 -14.42 2.94 -3.69
CA ASP A 105 -13.59 3.40 -4.79
C ASP A 105 -12.89 2.19 -5.42
N ASN A 106 -13.08 2.00 -6.71
CA ASN A 106 -12.53 0.85 -7.43
C ASN A 106 -11.08 1.04 -7.90
N LYS A 107 -10.49 2.19 -7.65
CA LYS A 107 -9.12 2.48 -8.10
C LYS A 107 -8.11 1.69 -7.29
N LYS A 108 -7.20 1.02 -7.99
CA LYS A 108 -6.08 0.33 -7.35
C LYS A 108 -4.95 1.28 -6.96
N ASP A 109 -4.76 2.34 -7.71
CA ASP A 109 -3.76 3.38 -7.47
C ASP A 109 -4.47 4.69 -7.19
N ILE A 110 -4.37 5.17 -5.95
CA ILE A 110 -5.07 6.36 -5.48
C ILE A 110 -4.04 7.45 -5.26
N VAL A 111 -4.28 8.62 -5.85
CA VAL A 111 -3.43 9.79 -5.66
C VAL A 111 -4.16 10.77 -4.74
N LEU A 112 -3.59 11.01 -3.56
CA LEU A 112 -4.11 11.97 -2.59
C LEU A 112 -2.99 12.90 -2.15
N ASN A 113 -3.14 14.19 -2.43
CA ASN A 113 -2.22 15.20 -1.97
C ASN A 113 -2.75 15.76 -0.64
N LEU A 114 -1.85 15.92 0.33
CA LEU A 114 -2.18 16.40 1.66
C LEU A 114 -1.62 17.80 1.84
N LYS A 115 -2.43 18.71 2.36
CA LYS A 115 -2.05 20.10 2.59
C LYS A 115 -1.92 20.34 4.10
N LEU A 116 -0.73 20.74 4.54
CA LEU A 116 -0.46 21.05 5.92
C LEU A 116 -0.92 22.48 6.24
N GLU A 117 -1.65 22.61 7.32
CA GLU A 117 -2.14 23.88 7.81
C GLU A 117 -1.61 24.09 9.22
N LYS A 118 -0.93 25.23 9.44
CA LYS A 118 -0.43 25.56 10.76
C LYS A 118 -1.57 25.84 11.70
N LYS A 119 -1.52 25.21 12.87
CA LYS A 119 -2.48 25.46 13.93
C LYS A 119 -2.32 26.91 14.39
N LYS A 120 -3.39 27.67 14.29
CA LYS A 120 -3.40 29.03 14.83
C LYS A 120 -3.25 28.96 16.36
N ALA A 121 -2.25 29.64 16.84
CA ALA A 121 -2.03 29.73 18.27
C ALA A 121 -3.17 30.52 18.94
#